data_c98caef1ab6de8167669af20734296b7
#
_entry.id   c98caef1ab6de8167669af20734296b7
#
_cell.length_a   1.000
_cell.length_b   1.000
_cell.length_c   1.000
_cell.angle_alpha   90.00
_cell.angle_beta   90.00
_cell.angle_gamma   90.00
#
_symmetry.space_group_name_H-M   'P 1'
#
loop_
_entity.id
_entity.type
_entity.pdbx_description
1 polymer ?
#
loop_
_entity_poly.entity_id
_entity_poly.type
_entity_poly.pdbx_seq_one_letter_code
_entity_poly.pdbx_strand_id
1 'polypeptide(L)'
;MSQSKSKSRALSPEELAAFGAELDALQQQAIADVGERDARYIRRIIRVQQYLEFAGRGLLFAGIFPLAWLLGTLLLGISKILENMEIGHNVMHGQYDFMNDPALSGASYEWDTVGTSDNWRESHNYKHHTYTNIKGVDDDVGYGLLRLFHRFVLLNLLLC
;
A
#
# COMPACT_ATOMS: atom_id res chain seq x y z
N MET A 1 -36.12 3.66 23.72
CA MET A 1 -35.84 3.32 22.28
C MET A 1 -35.12 1.97 22.27
N SER A 2 -35.86 0.90 21.93
CA SER A 2 -35.34 -0.47 21.88
C SER A 2 -34.55 -0.64 20.58
N GLN A 3 -33.24 -0.82 20.67
CA GLN A 3 -32.41 -1.23 19.51
C GLN A 3 -32.71 -2.73 19.27
N SER A 4 -33.44 -2.98 18.16
CA SER A 4 -33.60 -4.31 17.59
C SER A 4 -32.21 -4.82 17.19
N LYS A 5 -31.62 -5.73 17.96
CA LYS A 5 -30.46 -6.51 17.54
C LYS A 5 -30.92 -7.41 16.38
N SER A 6 -30.62 -6.98 15.15
CA SER A 6 -30.69 -7.87 13.99
C SER A 6 -29.81 -9.09 14.28
N LYS A 7 -30.42 -10.24 14.51
CA LYS A 7 -29.68 -11.52 14.56
C LYS A 7 -29.20 -11.78 13.13
N SER A 8 -27.90 -11.69 12.89
CA SER A 8 -27.31 -12.17 11.66
C SER A 8 -27.68 -13.65 11.50
N ARG A 9 -28.43 -13.97 10.45
CA ARG A 9 -28.74 -15.35 10.10
C ARG A 9 -27.47 -15.98 9.51
N ALA A 10 -27.04 -17.12 9.99
CA ALA A 10 -26.00 -17.90 9.33
C ALA A 10 -26.50 -18.37 7.95
N LEU A 11 -25.64 -18.31 6.95
CA LEU A 11 -25.94 -18.81 5.59
C LEU A 11 -26.09 -20.33 5.61
N SER A 12 -26.98 -20.87 4.79
CA SER A 12 -27.05 -22.31 4.55
C SER A 12 -25.84 -22.78 3.73
N PRO A 13 -25.51 -24.08 3.72
CA PRO A 13 -24.43 -24.59 2.88
C PRO A 13 -24.61 -24.25 1.40
N GLU A 14 -25.82 -24.25 0.90
CA GLU A 14 -26.15 -23.91 -0.49
C GLU A 14 -25.95 -22.39 -0.76
N GLU A 15 -26.39 -21.55 0.17
CA GLU A 15 -26.18 -20.10 0.09
C GLU A 15 -24.68 -19.76 0.15
N LEU A 16 -23.90 -20.49 0.96
CA LEU A 16 -22.46 -20.31 1.05
C LEU A 16 -21.75 -20.74 -0.23
N ALA A 17 -22.17 -21.86 -0.83
CA ALA A 17 -21.64 -22.32 -2.11
C ALA A 17 -21.98 -21.36 -3.26
N ALA A 18 -23.20 -20.84 -3.30
CA ALA A 18 -23.61 -19.84 -4.29
C ALA A 18 -22.80 -18.54 -4.15
N PHE A 19 -22.59 -18.06 -2.93
CA PHE A 19 -21.76 -16.88 -2.64
C PHE A 19 -20.30 -17.11 -3.06
N GLY A 20 -19.73 -18.29 -2.79
CA GLY A 20 -18.40 -18.68 -3.26
C GLY A 20 -18.28 -18.62 -4.78
N ALA A 21 -19.26 -19.20 -5.50
CA ALA A 21 -19.29 -19.18 -6.96
C ALA A 21 -19.39 -17.74 -7.54
N GLU A 22 -20.14 -16.84 -6.90
CA GLU A 22 -20.19 -15.44 -7.30
C GLU A 22 -18.83 -14.74 -7.12
N LEU A 23 -18.13 -15.00 -6.00
CA LEU A 23 -16.79 -14.46 -5.77
C LEU A 23 -15.77 -14.98 -6.79
N ASP A 24 -15.82 -16.28 -7.10
CA ASP A 24 -14.94 -16.88 -8.12
C ASP A 24 -15.21 -16.27 -9.50
N ALA A 25 -16.46 -16.03 -9.85
CA ALA A 25 -16.82 -15.38 -11.12
C ALA A 25 -16.30 -13.94 -11.18
N LEU A 26 -16.42 -13.16 -10.10
CA LEU A 26 -15.87 -11.81 -10.01
C LEU A 26 -14.33 -11.79 -10.12
N GLN A 27 -13.67 -12.74 -9.47
CA GLN A 27 -12.22 -12.91 -9.56
C GLN A 27 -11.79 -13.20 -11.00
N GLN A 28 -12.47 -14.13 -11.69
CA GLN A 28 -12.16 -14.44 -13.08
C GLN A 28 -12.39 -13.24 -14.02
N GLN A 29 -13.43 -12.47 -13.81
CA GLN A 29 -13.66 -11.23 -14.56
C GLN A 29 -12.54 -10.22 -14.31
N ALA A 30 -12.14 -10.00 -13.06
CA ALA A 30 -11.06 -9.08 -12.73
C ALA A 30 -9.74 -9.49 -13.39
N ILE A 31 -9.40 -10.78 -13.35
CA ILE A 31 -8.19 -11.32 -14.00
C ILE A 31 -8.26 -11.13 -15.53
N ALA A 32 -9.42 -11.37 -16.14
CA ALA A 32 -9.60 -11.22 -17.59
C ALA A 32 -9.52 -9.75 -18.06
N ASP A 33 -9.83 -8.80 -17.18
CA ASP A 33 -9.78 -7.37 -17.46
C ASP A 33 -8.36 -6.77 -17.32
N VAL A 34 -7.43 -7.49 -16.68
CA VAL A 34 -6.03 -7.05 -16.55
C VAL A 34 -5.38 -6.93 -17.93
N GLY A 35 -4.78 -5.77 -18.22
CA GLY A 35 -4.14 -5.59 -19.52
C GLY A 35 -3.63 -4.19 -19.80
N GLU A 36 -3.72 -3.77 -21.06
CA GLU A 36 -3.18 -2.52 -21.56
C GLU A 36 -3.67 -1.25 -20.83
N ARG A 37 -4.90 -1.28 -20.30
CA ARG A 37 -5.41 -0.16 -19.50
C ARG A 37 -4.59 0.02 -18.23
N ASP A 38 -4.29 -1.08 -17.53
CA ASP A 38 -3.56 -1.08 -16.27
C ASP A 38 -2.09 -0.79 -16.52
N ALA A 39 -1.51 -1.32 -17.60
CA ALA A 39 -0.15 -0.99 -18.04
C ALA A 39 0.01 0.51 -18.35
N ARG A 40 -0.96 1.13 -19.02
CA ARG A 40 -0.94 2.58 -19.26
C ARG A 40 -1.11 3.39 -17.98
N TYR A 41 -1.93 2.91 -17.06
CA TYR A 41 -2.15 3.53 -15.76
C TYR A 41 -0.85 3.62 -14.98
N ILE A 42 -0.19 2.50 -14.71
CA ILE A 42 1.04 2.49 -13.90
C ILE A 42 2.16 3.32 -14.55
N ARG A 43 2.36 3.22 -15.87
CA ARG A 43 3.35 4.05 -16.59
C ARG A 43 3.02 5.54 -16.51
N ARG A 44 1.75 5.91 -16.42
CA ARG A 44 1.33 7.30 -16.22
C ARG A 44 1.66 7.78 -14.80
N ILE A 45 1.36 6.97 -13.80
CA ILE A 45 1.67 7.28 -12.39
C ILE A 45 3.17 7.44 -12.19
N ILE A 46 3.98 6.53 -12.74
CA ILE A 46 5.45 6.62 -12.68
C ILE A 46 5.94 7.96 -13.29
N ARG A 47 5.43 8.35 -14.45
CA ARG A 47 5.78 9.64 -15.05
C ARG A 47 5.38 10.83 -14.18
N VAL A 48 4.20 10.81 -13.59
CA VAL A 48 3.75 11.86 -12.67
C VAL A 48 4.67 11.93 -11.46
N GLN A 49 4.98 10.78 -10.85
CA GLN A 49 5.90 10.69 -9.71
C GLN A 49 7.27 11.31 -10.06
N GLN A 50 7.86 10.93 -11.20
CA GLN A 50 9.16 11.45 -11.65
C GLN A 50 9.13 12.96 -11.91
N TYR A 51 8.06 13.50 -12.51
CA TYR A 51 7.92 14.94 -12.69
C TYR A 51 7.81 15.69 -11.36
N LEU A 52 7.05 15.16 -10.40
CA LEU A 52 6.94 15.74 -9.07
C LEU A 52 8.28 15.73 -8.33
N GLU A 53 9.02 14.63 -8.43
CA GLU A 53 10.34 14.50 -7.83
C GLU A 53 11.33 15.50 -8.44
N PHE A 54 11.41 15.56 -9.77
CA PHE A 54 12.29 16.48 -10.47
C PHE A 54 11.96 17.95 -10.16
N ALA A 55 10.68 18.31 -10.23
CA ALA A 55 10.22 19.66 -9.92
C ALA A 55 10.47 20.03 -8.45
N GLY A 56 10.21 19.10 -7.53
CA GLY A 56 10.44 19.28 -6.11
C GLY A 56 11.91 19.50 -5.79
N ARG A 57 12.80 18.68 -6.34
CA ARG A 57 14.26 18.86 -6.21
C ARG A 57 14.71 20.19 -6.81
N GLY A 58 14.22 20.55 -7.99
CA GLY A 58 14.51 21.85 -8.63
C GLY A 58 14.12 23.05 -7.77
N LEU A 59 12.95 23.02 -7.16
CA LEU A 59 12.48 24.07 -6.25
C LEU A 59 13.33 24.17 -4.98
N LEU A 60 13.85 23.07 -4.47
CA LEU A 60 14.72 23.08 -3.28
C LEU A 60 16.07 23.75 -3.54
N PHE A 61 16.58 23.81 -4.77
CA PHE A 61 17.75 24.64 -5.11
C PHE A 61 17.48 26.13 -4.87
N ALA A 62 16.21 26.58 -5.01
CA ALA A 62 15.78 27.93 -4.65
C ALA A 62 15.24 28.01 -3.21
N GLY A 63 15.59 27.07 -2.34
CA GLY A 63 15.06 26.89 -1.00
C GLY A 63 15.36 28.01 0.01
N ILE A 64 16.22 28.99 -0.34
CA ILE A 64 16.37 30.24 0.41
C ILE A 64 15.08 31.07 0.42
N PHE A 65 14.20 30.87 -0.54
CA PHE A 65 12.89 31.48 -0.58
C PHE A 65 11.87 30.54 0.11
N PRO A 66 11.20 30.97 1.21
CA PRO A 66 10.34 30.08 2.00
C PRO A 66 9.22 29.39 1.16
N LEU A 67 8.67 30.09 0.19
CA LEU A 67 7.64 29.52 -0.69
C LEU A 67 8.20 28.41 -1.61
N ALA A 68 9.39 28.60 -2.17
CA ALA A 68 10.05 27.57 -2.99
C ALA A 68 10.39 26.34 -2.15
N TRP A 69 10.90 26.54 -0.94
CA TRP A 69 11.17 25.47 0.01
C TRP A 69 9.89 24.68 0.34
N LEU A 70 8.80 25.39 0.70
CA LEU A 70 7.53 24.76 1.05
C LEU A 70 6.95 23.94 -0.13
N LEU A 71 6.90 24.54 -1.33
CA LEU A 71 6.39 23.88 -2.52
C LEU A 71 7.28 22.69 -2.92
N GLY A 72 8.60 22.83 -2.87
CA GLY A 72 9.54 21.76 -3.16
C GLY A 72 9.35 20.57 -2.23
N THR A 73 9.22 20.83 -0.92
CA THR A 73 8.98 19.81 0.10
C THR A 73 7.63 19.11 -0.14
N LEU A 74 6.58 19.86 -0.47
CA LEU A 74 5.25 19.29 -0.78
C LEU A 74 5.30 18.37 -1.99
N LEU A 75 5.91 18.81 -3.09
CA LEU A 75 6.02 18.00 -4.31
C LEU A 75 6.83 16.73 -4.07
N LEU A 76 7.94 16.80 -3.32
CA LEU A 76 8.71 15.62 -2.95
C LEU A 76 7.91 14.69 -2.03
N GLY A 77 7.16 15.22 -1.08
CA GLY A 77 6.29 14.43 -0.22
C GLY A 77 5.26 13.65 -1.02
N ILE A 78 4.55 14.30 -1.96
CA ILE A 78 3.60 13.63 -2.85
C ILE A 78 4.29 12.59 -3.73
N SER A 79 5.46 12.92 -4.30
CA SER A 79 6.25 12.00 -5.10
C SER A 79 6.59 10.73 -4.32
N LYS A 80 7.06 10.86 -3.08
CA LYS A 80 7.41 9.70 -2.23
C LYS A 80 6.20 8.90 -1.77
N ILE A 81 5.05 9.53 -1.57
CA ILE A 81 3.79 8.82 -1.31
C ILE A 81 3.40 7.97 -2.53
N LEU A 82 3.45 8.54 -3.74
CA LEU A 82 3.14 7.79 -4.97
C LEU A 82 4.13 6.64 -5.19
N GLU A 83 5.42 6.88 -4.98
CA GLU A 83 6.45 5.84 -5.11
C GLU A 83 6.23 4.68 -4.14
N ASN A 84 5.94 5.00 -2.89
CA ASN A 84 5.78 3.98 -1.85
C ASN A 84 4.45 3.23 -1.98
N MET A 85 3.34 3.97 -1.96
CA MET A 85 2.00 3.39 -1.80
C MET A 85 1.39 2.92 -3.12
N GLU A 86 1.67 3.61 -4.22
CA GLU A 86 1.00 3.31 -5.50
C GLU A 86 1.91 2.51 -6.44
N ILE A 87 3.20 2.81 -6.46
CA ILE A 87 4.13 2.14 -7.38
C ILE A 87 4.76 0.93 -6.68
N GLY A 88 5.63 1.16 -5.70
CA GLY A 88 6.45 0.13 -5.07
C GLY A 88 5.61 -0.94 -4.40
N HIS A 89 4.59 -0.55 -3.64
CA HIS A 89 3.66 -1.47 -2.97
C HIS A 89 3.00 -2.43 -3.98
N ASN A 90 2.36 -1.87 -5.02
CA ASN A 90 1.63 -2.67 -6.00
C ASN A 90 2.56 -3.50 -6.90
N VAL A 91 3.74 -2.95 -7.27
CA VAL A 91 4.74 -3.71 -8.04
C VAL A 91 5.26 -4.88 -7.22
N MET A 92 5.65 -4.68 -5.97
CA MET A 92 6.18 -5.74 -5.11
C MET A 92 5.13 -6.79 -4.73
N HIS A 93 3.83 -6.48 -4.86
CA HIS A 93 2.76 -7.48 -4.84
C HIS A 93 2.59 -8.26 -6.15
N GLY A 94 3.41 -7.99 -7.17
CA GLY A 94 3.35 -8.67 -8.46
C GLY A 94 2.18 -8.24 -9.35
N GLN A 95 1.49 -7.14 -9.02
CA GLN A 95 0.28 -6.71 -9.76
C GLN A 95 0.57 -6.38 -11.24
N TYR A 96 1.83 -6.08 -11.57
CA TYR A 96 2.25 -5.69 -12.91
C TYR A 96 3.16 -6.73 -13.60
N ASP A 97 3.35 -7.92 -13.00
CA ASP A 97 4.18 -8.99 -13.56
C ASP A 97 3.67 -9.48 -14.93
N PHE A 98 2.37 -9.34 -15.21
CA PHE A 98 1.76 -9.65 -16.51
C PHE A 98 2.37 -8.84 -17.68
N MET A 99 2.98 -7.68 -17.39
CA MET A 99 3.63 -6.85 -18.40
C MET A 99 4.97 -7.40 -18.88
N ASN A 100 5.55 -8.36 -18.17
CA ASN A 100 6.90 -8.89 -18.40
C ASN A 100 7.96 -7.78 -18.55
N ASP A 101 7.80 -6.68 -17.81
CA ASP A 101 8.71 -5.55 -17.76
C ASP A 101 9.65 -5.74 -16.55
N PRO A 102 10.98 -5.94 -16.77
CA PRO A 102 11.92 -6.15 -15.66
C PRO A 102 11.96 -4.99 -14.65
N ALA A 103 11.61 -3.78 -15.08
CA ALA A 103 11.57 -2.60 -14.21
C ALA A 103 10.33 -2.59 -13.29
N LEU A 104 9.34 -3.45 -13.55
CA LEU A 104 8.09 -3.54 -12.81
C LEU A 104 7.82 -4.97 -12.31
N SER A 105 8.87 -5.77 -12.17
CA SER A 105 8.77 -7.14 -11.64
C SER A 105 8.70 -7.15 -10.13
N GLY A 106 7.70 -7.81 -9.57
CA GLY A 106 7.52 -7.93 -8.11
C GLY A 106 8.70 -8.61 -7.42
N ALA A 107 9.41 -9.51 -8.12
CA ALA A 107 10.54 -10.24 -7.57
C ALA A 107 11.83 -9.42 -7.48
N SER A 108 12.05 -8.46 -8.38
CA SER A 108 13.32 -7.75 -8.52
C SER A 108 13.20 -6.22 -8.39
N TYR A 109 12.00 -5.70 -8.17
CA TYR A 109 11.79 -4.26 -8.02
C TYR A 109 12.54 -3.72 -6.80
N GLU A 110 13.25 -2.62 -7.00
CA GLU A 110 13.90 -1.84 -5.95
C GLU A 110 13.33 -0.44 -5.90
N TRP A 111 13.15 0.07 -4.71
CA TRP A 111 12.63 1.41 -4.47
C TRP A 111 13.64 2.31 -3.73
N ASP A 112 13.49 3.60 -3.85
CA ASP A 112 14.31 4.60 -3.17
C ASP A 112 13.67 4.99 -1.82
N THR A 113 13.66 4.06 -0.86
CA THR A 113 13.17 4.29 0.51
C THR A 113 14.19 3.83 1.55
N VAL A 114 13.90 4.11 2.83
CA VAL A 114 14.80 3.78 3.95
C VAL A 114 14.99 2.27 4.14
N GLY A 115 13.96 1.46 3.84
CA GLY A 115 14.02 0.00 3.92
C GLY A 115 14.35 -0.62 2.56
N THR A 116 15.09 -1.73 2.57
CA THR A 116 15.32 -2.52 1.34
C THR A 116 14.04 -3.20 0.90
N SER A 117 13.88 -3.40 -0.40
CA SER A 117 12.73 -4.11 -0.98
C SER A 117 12.64 -5.56 -0.47
N ASP A 118 13.76 -6.25 -0.26
CA ASP A 118 13.78 -7.60 0.28
C ASP A 118 13.24 -7.65 1.71
N ASN A 119 13.64 -6.70 2.57
CA ASN A 119 13.11 -6.61 3.92
C ASN A 119 11.60 -6.34 3.91
N TRP A 120 11.13 -5.51 2.98
CA TRP A 120 9.72 -5.22 2.82
C TRP A 120 8.93 -6.45 2.33
N ARG A 121 9.46 -7.22 1.37
CA ARG A 121 8.86 -8.49 0.91
C ARG A 121 8.72 -9.48 2.07
N GLU A 122 9.73 -9.59 2.93
CA GLU A 122 9.65 -10.46 4.10
C GLU A 122 8.64 -9.95 5.13
N SER A 123 8.74 -8.67 5.53
CA SER A 123 7.89 -8.11 6.60
C SER A 123 6.45 -7.94 6.14
N HIS A 124 6.22 -7.42 4.94
CA HIS A 124 4.88 -7.11 4.44
C HIS A 124 4.26 -8.28 3.66
N ASN A 125 4.89 -8.73 2.56
CA ASN A 125 4.26 -9.78 1.73
C ASN A 125 4.16 -11.13 2.45
N TYR A 126 5.13 -11.48 3.30
CA TYR A 126 5.07 -12.74 4.00
C TYR A 126 4.46 -12.61 5.39
N LYS A 127 5.08 -11.83 6.31
CA LYS A 127 4.61 -11.77 7.70
C LYS A 127 3.24 -11.11 7.84
N HIS A 128 3.09 -9.89 7.31
CA HIS A 128 1.81 -9.17 7.41
C HIS A 128 0.67 -9.90 6.72
N HIS A 129 0.84 -10.37 5.49
CA HIS A 129 -0.24 -11.07 4.78
C HIS A 129 -0.56 -12.46 5.35
N THR A 130 0.41 -13.14 5.96
CA THR A 130 0.18 -14.46 6.59
C THR A 130 -0.42 -14.32 7.98
N TYR A 131 0.01 -13.32 8.74
CA TYR A 131 -0.33 -13.16 10.16
C TYR A 131 -1.04 -11.84 10.45
N THR A 132 -1.79 -11.32 9.51
CA THR A 132 -2.47 -10.01 9.57
C THR A 132 -3.15 -9.78 10.92
N ASN A 133 -2.80 -8.68 11.57
CA ASN A 133 -3.31 -8.24 12.87
C ASN A 133 -2.97 -9.16 14.08
N ILE A 134 -2.07 -10.13 13.94
CA ILE A 134 -1.61 -10.92 15.08
C ILE A 134 -0.54 -10.14 15.82
N LYS A 135 -0.91 -9.64 17.00
CA LYS A 135 -0.03 -8.84 17.85
C LYS A 135 1.24 -9.60 18.24
N GLY A 136 2.41 -9.00 17.98
CA GLY A 136 3.73 -9.55 18.29
C GLY A 136 4.30 -10.47 17.20
N VAL A 137 3.56 -10.65 16.10
CA VAL A 137 4.03 -11.37 14.89
C VAL A 137 3.97 -10.44 13.68
N ASP A 138 2.86 -9.69 13.55
CA ASP A 138 2.65 -8.72 12.49
C ASP A 138 3.22 -7.35 12.92
N ASP A 139 4.34 -6.98 12.35
CA ASP A 139 5.02 -5.73 12.65
C ASP A 139 4.32 -4.50 12.02
N ASP A 140 3.48 -4.70 10.99
CA ASP A 140 2.71 -3.63 10.36
C ASP A 140 1.54 -3.13 11.23
N VAL A 141 1.20 -3.86 12.29
CA VAL A 141 0.17 -3.47 13.28
C VAL A 141 0.70 -2.51 14.35
N GLY A 142 1.71 -1.77 14.08
CA GLY A 142 2.25 -0.74 14.96
C GLY A 142 3.71 -1.01 15.32
N TYR A 143 4.52 -0.18 14.79
CA TYR A 143 5.97 -0.14 14.95
C TYR A 143 6.42 0.22 16.38
N GLY A 144 6.10 -0.59 17.36
CA GLY A 144 6.55 -0.44 18.74
C GLY A 144 6.23 0.90 19.43
N LEU A 145 6.46 2.02 18.76
CA LEU A 145 6.17 3.38 19.23
C LEU A 145 4.72 3.81 19.03
N LEU A 146 4.06 3.35 17.94
CA LEU A 146 2.67 3.65 17.61
C LEU A 146 1.82 2.40 17.84
N ARG A 147 1.31 2.22 19.06
CA ARG A 147 0.43 1.11 19.41
C ARG A 147 -1.02 1.50 19.18
N LEU A 148 -1.57 1.11 18.04
CA LEU A 148 -2.95 1.39 17.65
C LEU A 148 -4.00 0.68 18.54
N PHE A 149 -3.62 -0.36 19.30
CA PHE A 149 -4.53 -1.21 20.08
C PHE A 149 -4.41 -1.08 21.60
N HIS A 150 -3.69 -0.10 22.13
CA HIS A 150 -3.63 0.11 23.58
C HIS A 150 -4.48 1.32 24.02
N ARG A 151 -5.29 1.09 25.03
CA ARG A 151 -6.21 2.07 25.66
C ARG A 151 -5.53 3.38 26.14
N PHE A 152 -4.20 3.45 26.14
CA PHE A 152 -3.44 4.60 26.63
C PHE A 152 -2.23 4.89 25.75
N VAL A 153 -2.43 5.66 24.70
CA VAL A 153 -1.34 6.16 23.83
C VAL A 153 -0.35 7.05 24.61
N LEU A 154 -0.82 7.80 25.61
CA LEU A 154 -0.02 8.73 26.41
C LEU A 154 0.90 8.08 27.44
N LEU A 155 0.58 6.88 27.95
CA LEU A 155 1.37 6.25 29.01
C LEU A 155 2.63 5.53 28.46
N ASN A 156 2.64 5.18 27.19
CA ASN A 156 3.78 4.50 26.57
C ASN A 156 4.87 5.46 26.05
N LEU A 157 4.58 6.76 25.94
CA LEU A 157 5.57 7.79 25.62
C LEU A 157 6.41 8.20 26.82
N LEU A 158 6.02 7.82 28.03
CA LEU A 158 6.68 8.16 29.30
C LEU A 158 7.47 7.01 29.93
N LEU A 159 7.42 5.81 29.31
CA LEU A 159 8.01 4.58 29.87
C LEU A 159 9.03 3.90 28.93
N CYS A 160 9.50 4.59 27.87
CA CYS A 160 10.65 4.18 27.06
C CYS A 160 11.84 5.09 27.29
#